data_893eaced28e4bc3d810c2aa62098fc22
#
_entry.id   893eaced28e4bc3d810c2aa62098fc22
#
_cell.length_a   1.000
_cell.length_b   1.000
_cell.length_c   1.000
_cell.angle_alpha   90.00
_cell.angle_beta   90.00
_cell.angle_gamma   90.00
#
_symmetry.space_group_name_H-M   'P 1'
#
loop_
_entity.id
_entity.type
_entity.pdbx_description
1 polymer ?
#
loop_
_entity_poly.entity_id
_entity_poly.type
_entity_poly.pdbx_seq_one_letter_code
_entity_poly.pdbx_strand_id
1 'polypeptide(L)'
;PQDHLRATLVGQDRGAVRITTDRERPGRGQIDGAEIDRAKQAVDWAGQHGIRVVLDIHQDAWGKGVLAPPGTECRSGTSPMIGWDGAPDWASYYDGAPPCQFTGRDLAPNVLRAFTSFYTDRESIQEELVSVWGRLANEFAANPTVVGYDLLNEPAFAEQAPLTSGMLLGRYHARAIEAIRAGEQAAPGGYTHPVFLEPSIWWSGFGVDPLPPHGFTSDSQVVFSPHLYNESITMDQSLGITTVGIERGYALAARAAADWGSPLWVGEWGTFGDPLANRERNVRFGAVEDDLLVGSAVWVWKVGCGDPHNYPAKQAGNIRRVACPEARELSTRNAEVEPLKRPYPRSAPGRIEAIESEGRRVRVDGTTEGVGPVDGITDACSLDVWVPGAEQPQVIDSIGVDELRMVEVPEGTAPQDPSGGWRVIGCATGGPYRVTLS
;
A
#
# COMPACT_ATOMS: atom_id res chain seq x y z
N PRO A 1 16.85 -8.90 -18.42
CA PRO A 1 16.91 -7.83 -17.47
C PRO A 1 15.60 -7.08 -17.57
N GLN A 2 14.56 -7.66 -17.06
CA GLN A 2 13.23 -7.08 -17.02
C GLN A 2 12.78 -7.20 -15.58
N ASP A 3 12.51 -6.04 -14.97
CA ASP A 3 11.33 -5.89 -14.20
C ASP A 3 11.40 -6.18 -12.72
N HIS A 4 11.91 -5.23 -11.99
CA HIS A 4 11.72 -5.29 -10.55
C HIS A 4 11.22 -3.96 -9.94
N LEU A 5 10.75 -3.06 -10.78
CA LEU A 5 9.86 -1.98 -10.36
C LEU A 5 8.43 -2.49 -10.46
N ARG A 6 7.79 -2.70 -9.33
CA ARG A 6 6.40 -3.09 -9.27
C ARG A 6 5.57 -1.86 -9.00
N ALA A 7 4.61 -1.59 -9.86
CA ALA A 7 3.54 -0.66 -9.55
C ALA A 7 2.39 -1.47 -8.98
N THR A 8 2.11 -1.31 -7.72
CA THR A 8 0.82 -1.70 -7.15
C THR A 8 -0.12 -0.56 -7.42
N LEU A 9 -1.11 -0.76 -8.29
CA LEU A 9 -2.13 0.24 -8.54
C LEU A 9 -3.12 0.20 -7.39
N VAL A 10 -3.19 1.30 -6.74
CA VAL A 10 -4.19 1.60 -5.72
C VAL A 10 -5.46 2.04 -6.40
N GLY A 11 -6.59 1.67 -5.86
CA GLY A 11 -7.86 2.23 -6.28
C GLY A 11 -7.70 3.73 -6.50
N GLN A 12 -7.89 4.10 -7.74
CA GLN A 12 -8.40 5.38 -8.18
C GLN A 12 -7.46 6.56 -8.42
N ASP A 13 -6.21 6.50 -8.52
CA ASP A 13 -5.24 7.51 -8.96
C ASP A 13 -3.91 7.42 -8.19
N ARG A 14 -3.72 6.39 -7.41
CA ARG A 14 -2.51 6.18 -6.62
C ARG A 14 -1.93 4.80 -6.91
N GLY A 15 -0.64 4.70 -6.99
CA GLY A 15 0.10 3.44 -7.15
C GLY A 15 1.25 3.39 -6.15
N ALA A 16 1.61 2.21 -5.66
CA ALA A 16 2.86 2.02 -4.95
C ALA A 16 3.93 1.57 -5.94
N VAL A 17 5.09 2.22 -5.94
CA VAL A 17 6.29 1.74 -6.61
C VAL A 17 7.18 1.10 -5.56
N ARG A 18 7.38 -0.20 -5.70
CA ARG A 18 8.23 -0.97 -4.81
C ARG A 18 9.69 -0.84 -5.20
N ILE A 19 10.51 -0.56 -4.22
CA ILE A 19 11.95 -0.55 -4.34
C ILE A 19 12.47 -1.73 -3.53
N THR A 20 13.00 -2.75 -4.20
CA THR A 20 13.65 -3.88 -3.53
C THR A 20 15.13 -3.59 -3.36
N THR A 21 15.67 -3.88 -2.19
CA THR A 21 17.06 -3.59 -1.85
C THR A 21 18.02 -4.75 -2.15
N ASP A 22 17.52 -5.91 -2.60
CA ASP A 22 18.30 -7.14 -2.75
C ASP A 22 19.13 -7.24 -4.03
N ARG A 23 18.94 -6.32 -4.98
CA ARG A 23 19.40 -6.54 -6.34
C ARG A 23 20.70 -5.92 -6.69
N GLU A 24 21.60 -5.64 -6.09
CA GLU A 24 22.88 -5.06 -6.53
C GLU A 24 23.40 -4.01 -5.54
N ARG A 25 23.32 -4.32 -4.26
CA ARG A 25 24.18 -3.58 -3.37
C ARG A 25 25.57 -4.20 -3.45
N PRO A 26 26.49 -3.52 -4.09
CA PRO A 26 27.87 -4.00 -4.21
C PRO A 26 28.58 -4.12 -2.84
N GLY A 27 27.97 -3.59 -1.78
CA GLY A 27 28.50 -3.66 -0.41
C GLY A 27 27.88 -2.61 0.51
N ARG A 28 28.27 -2.64 1.76
CA ARG A 28 27.89 -1.63 2.76
C ARG A 28 28.26 -0.22 2.30
N GLY A 29 27.40 0.75 2.63
CA GLY A 29 27.62 2.15 2.30
C GLY A 29 27.47 2.49 0.80
N GLN A 30 27.07 1.54 -0.02
CA GLN A 30 26.89 1.77 -1.45
C GLN A 30 25.40 1.72 -1.81
N ILE A 31 24.91 2.78 -2.43
CA ILE A 31 23.56 2.86 -2.98
C ILE A 31 23.68 2.78 -4.50
N ASP A 32 22.97 1.81 -5.12
CA ASP A 32 23.00 1.66 -6.55
C ASP A 32 22.22 2.79 -7.24
N GLY A 33 22.94 3.66 -7.94
CA GLY A 33 22.35 4.75 -8.71
C GLY A 33 21.45 4.25 -9.85
N ALA A 34 21.72 3.09 -10.42
CA ALA A 34 20.91 2.52 -11.50
C ALA A 34 19.52 2.07 -10.97
N GLU A 35 19.43 1.63 -9.71
CA GLU A 35 18.14 1.31 -9.09
C GLU A 35 17.31 2.57 -8.84
N ILE A 36 17.95 3.64 -8.37
CA ILE A 36 17.30 4.96 -8.25
C ILE A 36 16.79 5.45 -9.62
N ASP A 37 17.59 5.30 -10.67
CA ASP A 37 17.19 5.72 -12.01
C ASP A 37 16.00 4.90 -12.53
N ARG A 38 15.94 3.60 -12.23
CA ARG A 38 14.76 2.76 -12.53
C ARG A 38 13.51 3.23 -11.76
N ALA A 39 13.67 3.56 -10.50
CA ALA A 39 12.58 4.10 -9.69
C ALA A 39 12.07 5.43 -10.26
N LYS A 40 12.96 6.35 -10.64
CA LYS A 40 12.61 7.61 -11.32
C LYS A 40 11.84 7.35 -12.61
N GLN A 41 12.29 6.43 -13.43
CA GLN A 41 11.61 6.09 -14.67
C GLN A 41 10.21 5.56 -14.45
N ALA A 42 9.99 4.71 -13.42
CA ALA A 42 8.65 4.21 -13.09
C ALA A 42 7.74 5.34 -12.58
N VAL A 43 8.26 6.22 -11.73
CA VAL A 43 7.54 7.41 -11.24
C VAL A 43 7.19 8.34 -12.40
N ASP A 44 8.09 8.55 -13.35
CA ASP A 44 7.83 9.37 -14.53
C ASP A 44 6.72 8.77 -15.41
N TRP A 45 6.73 7.45 -15.62
CA TRP A 45 5.65 6.77 -16.34
C TRP A 45 4.31 6.91 -15.62
N ALA A 46 4.29 6.72 -14.30
CA ALA A 46 3.09 6.93 -13.51
C ALA A 46 2.56 8.37 -13.66
N GLY A 47 3.44 9.36 -13.54
CA GLY A 47 3.10 10.77 -13.71
C GLY A 47 2.52 11.12 -15.07
N GLN A 48 3.09 10.54 -16.16
CA GLN A 48 2.56 10.70 -17.52
C GLN A 48 1.12 10.18 -17.68
N HIS A 49 0.73 9.23 -16.85
CA HIS A 49 -0.62 8.67 -16.81
C HIS A 49 -1.51 9.26 -15.69
N GLY A 50 -1.05 10.30 -14.99
CA GLY A 50 -1.80 10.91 -13.89
C GLY A 50 -1.90 10.05 -12.63
N ILE A 51 -1.04 9.03 -12.50
CA ILE A 51 -0.99 8.14 -11.34
C ILE A 51 -0.04 8.73 -10.29
N ARG A 52 -0.49 8.80 -9.04
CA ARG A 52 0.33 9.18 -7.90
C ARG A 52 1.03 7.95 -7.31
N VAL A 53 2.21 8.14 -6.75
CA VAL A 53 3.09 7.04 -6.32
C VAL A 53 3.44 7.19 -4.85
N VAL A 54 3.30 6.11 -4.08
CA VAL A 54 3.97 5.92 -2.78
C VAL A 54 5.21 5.05 -3.04
N LEU A 55 6.36 5.51 -2.57
CA LEU A 55 7.60 4.70 -2.63
C LEU A 55 7.64 3.79 -1.42
N ASP A 56 7.73 2.49 -1.64
CA ASP A 56 7.75 1.46 -0.62
C ASP A 56 9.09 0.71 -0.62
N ILE A 57 9.74 0.61 0.54
CA ILE A 57 10.87 -0.30 0.75
C ILE A 57 10.32 -1.68 1.08
N HIS A 58 10.37 -2.55 0.08
CA HIS A 58 9.73 -3.84 0.14
C HIS A 58 10.66 -4.97 0.55
N GLN A 59 10.18 -5.79 1.47
CA GLN A 59 10.76 -7.07 1.85
C GLN A 59 9.66 -8.13 1.99
N ASP A 60 10.04 -9.39 1.79
CA ASP A 60 9.20 -10.56 2.09
C ASP A 60 10.02 -11.55 2.90
N ALA A 61 9.64 -11.74 4.16
CA ALA A 61 10.32 -12.62 5.10
C ALA A 61 11.84 -12.37 5.17
N TRP A 62 12.21 -11.10 5.28
CA TRP A 62 13.58 -10.57 5.27
C TRP A 62 14.25 -10.52 3.90
N GLY A 63 14.19 -11.59 3.12
CA GLY A 63 14.80 -11.66 1.79
C GLY A 63 15.52 -13.00 1.52
N LYS A 64 16.30 -13.04 0.45
CA LYS A 64 16.96 -14.27 -0.04
C LYS A 64 18.05 -14.80 0.87
N GLY A 65 18.70 -13.93 1.63
CA GLY A 65 19.83 -14.30 2.51
C GLY A 65 19.44 -15.23 3.67
N VAL A 66 18.14 -15.41 3.94
CA VAL A 66 17.62 -16.31 4.98
C VAL A 66 16.96 -17.58 4.42
N LEU A 67 17.03 -17.82 3.11
CA LEU A 67 16.51 -19.02 2.46
C LEU A 67 17.06 -20.29 3.12
N ALA A 68 16.23 -21.31 3.20
CA ALA A 68 16.71 -22.65 3.59
C ALA A 68 17.66 -23.19 2.52
N PRO A 69 18.88 -23.61 2.87
CA PRO A 69 19.78 -24.26 1.94
C PRO A 69 19.17 -25.50 1.31
N PRO A 70 19.52 -25.85 0.05
CA PRO A 70 19.06 -27.09 -0.56
C PRO A 70 19.38 -28.31 0.32
N GLY A 71 18.39 -29.19 0.51
CA GLY A 71 18.51 -30.36 1.34
C GLY A 71 18.28 -30.12 2.83
N THR A 72 17.81 -28.93 3.23
CA THR A 72 17.47 -28.67 4.64
C THR A 72 16.35 -29.64 5.09
N GLU A 73 16.63 -30.38 6.15
CA GLU A 73 15.65 -31.23 6.82
C GLU A 73 14.98 -30.47 7.96
N CYS A 74 13.65 -30.40 7.90
CA CYS A 74 12.84 -29.74 8.92
C CYS A 74 12.08 -30.78 9.78
N ARG A 75 11.80 -30.41 11.04
CA ARG A 75 11.00 -31.24 11.93
C ARG A 75 9.60 -31.48 11.38
N SER A 76 8.98 -32.60 11.76
CA SER A 76 7.57 -32.87 11.41
C SER A 76 6.69 -31.69 11.73
N GLY A 77 5.82 -31.32 10.79
CA GLY A 77 4.94 -30.16 10.89
C GLY A 77 5.57 -28.83 10.47
N THR A 78 6.85 -28.83 10.05
CA THR A 78 7.52 -27.65 9.48
C THR A 78 8.09 -27.97 8.10
N SER A 79 8.37 -26.94 7.31
CA SER A 79 8.97 -27.06 5.96
C SER A 79 10.14 -26.10 5.79
N PRO A 80 11.05 -26.37 4.84
CA PRO A 80 12.11 -25.43 4.52
C PRO A 80 11.56 -24.04 4.21
N MET A 81 12.17 -23.01 4.82
CA MET A 81 11.79 -21.62 4.66
C MET A 81 12.10 -21.16 3.23
N ILE A 82 11.16 -20.46 2.62
CA ILE A 82 11.32 -19.77 1.35
C ILE A 82 11.46 -18.27 1.61
N GLY A 83 12.50 -17.66 1.09
CA GLY A 83 12.70 -16.20 1.11
C GLY A 83 12.46 -15.63 -0.28
N TRP A 84 12.04 -14.38 -0.32
CA TRP A 84 11.78 -13.68 -1.56
C TRP A 84 12.64 -12.41 -1.66
N ASP A 85 12.04 -11.30 -2.02
CA ASP A 85 12.75 -10.03 -2.13
C ASP A 85 12.97 -9.38 -0.75
N GLY A 86 13.95 -8.52 -0.61
CA GLY A 86 14.16 -7.81 0.64
C GLY A 86 15.61 -7.41 0.88
N ALA A 87 16.09 -7.67 2.09
CA ALA A 87 17.43 -7.29 2.52
C ALA A 87 18.53 -8.03 1.74
N PRO A 88 19.67 -7.39 1.46
CA PRO A 88 20.80 -8.03 0.82
C PRO A 88 21.45 -9.08 1.75
N ASP A 89 22.10 -10.08 1.17
CA ASP A 89 22.69 -11.20 1.89
C ASP A 89 23.62 -10.76 3.03
N TRP A 90 24.43 -9.73 2.82
CA TRP A 90 25.35 -9.20 3.83
C TRP A 90 24.64 -8.59 5.06
N ALA A 91 23.35 -8.27 4.97
CA ALA A 91 22.53 -7.77 6.08
C ALA A 91 21.77 -8.89 6.81
N SER A 92 21.93 -10.15 6.40
CA SER A 92 21.16 -11.29 6.90
C SER A 92 21.81 -11.95 8.11
N TYR A 93 21.71 -11.32 9.28
CA TYR A 93 22.26 -11.82 10.55
C TYR A 93 21.23 -12.65 11.32
N TYR A 94 21.20 -13.96 11.11
CA TYR A 94 20.27 -14.88 11.78
C TYR A 94 20.95 -15.94 12.68
N ASP A 95 22.30 -15.87 12.87
CA ASP A 95 23.09 -16.63 13.85
C ASP A 95 22.84 -18.15 13.84
N GLY A 96 22.59 -18.73 12.65
CA GLY A 96 22.31 -20.15 12.52
C GLY A 96 20.93 -20.58 13.05
N ALA A 97 20.02 -19.64 13.30
CA ALA A 97 18.65 -19.97 13.64
C ALA A 97 18.01 -20.85 12.54
N PRO A 98 17.19 -21.88 12.89
CA PRO A 98 16.68 -22.85 11.93
C PRO A 98 15.87 -22.21 10.80
N PRO A 99 16.19 -22.48 9.53
CA PRO A 99 15.45 -21.98 8.39
C PRO A 99 14.24 -22.88 8.06
N CYS A 100 13.38 -23.08 9.05
CA CYS A 100 12.18 -23.92 8.93
C CYS A 100 10.94 -23.15 9.36
N GLN A 101 9.96 -23.07 8.47
CA GLN A 101 8.70 -22.37 8.70
C GLN A 101 7.58 -23.35 9.13
N PHE A 102 6.65 -22.88 9.95
CA PHE A 102 5.47 -23.63 10.37
C PHE A 102 4.26 -23.35 9.47
N THR A 103 3.57 -22.23 9.67
CA THR A 103 2.40 -21.84 8.88
C THR A 103 2.67 -20.68 7.92
N GLY A 104 3.78 -20.02 8.08
CA GLY A 104 4.18 -18.87 7.27
C GLY A 104 5.69 -18.63 7.38
N ARG A 105 6.27 -18.13 6.32
CA ARG A 105 7.69 -17.82 6.22
C ARG A 105 8.12 -16.75 7.23
N ASP A 106 7.25 -15.77 7.50
CA ASP A 106 7.53 -14.64 8.38
C ASP A 106 7.68 -15.05 9.86
N LEU A 107 7.21 -16.26 10.20
CA LEU A 107 7.35 -16.86 11.52
C LEU A 107 8.54 -17.83 11.63
N ALA A 108 9.36 -17.96 10.58
CA ALA A 108 10.52 -18.81 10.63
C ALA A 108 11.58 -18.25 11.62
N PRO A 109 12.22 -19.08 12.46
CA PRO A 109 13.15 -18.60 13.49
C PRO A 109 14.28 -17.74 12.94
N ASN A 110 14.81 -18.07 11.76
CA ASN A 110 15.86 -17.29 11.11
C ASN A 110 15.37 -15.91 10.65
N VAL A 111 14.11 -15.78 10.21
CA VAL A 111 13.48 -14.50 9.86
C VAL A 111 13.33 -13.64 11.12
N LEU A 112 12.74 -14.19 12.17
CA LEU A 112 12.54 -13.47 13.44
C LEU A 112 13.90 -13.02 14.04
N ARG A 113 14.95 -13.83 13.91
CA ARG A 113 16.30 -13.46 14.34
C ARG A 113 16.91 -12.37 13.46
N ALA A 114 16.72 -12.41 12.14
CA ALA A 114 17.20 -11.37 11.24
C ALA A 114 16.54 -10.01 11.56
N PHE A 115 15.21 -9.99 11.79
CA PHE A 115 14.51 -8.79 12.25
C PHE A 115 14.97 -8.32 13.63
N THR A 116 15.25 -9.24 14.57
CA THR A 116 15.84 -8.86 15.86
C THR A 116 17.18 -8.16 15.67
N SER A 117 18.02 -8.67 14.77
CA SER A 117 19.30 -8.04 14.41
C SER A 117 19.12 -6.65 13.79
N PHE A 118 18.11 -6.47 12.95
CA PHE A 118 17.75 -5.17 12.37
C PHE A 118 17.27 -4.18 13.43
N TYR A 119 16.33 -4.58 14.28
CA TYR A 119 15.78 -3.68 15.30
C TYR A 119 16.80 -3.28 16.36
N THR A 120 17.81 -4.11 16.60
CA THR A 120 18.92 -3.79 17.50
C THR A 120 20.08 -3.08 16.79
N ASP A 121 19.93 -2.79 15.50
CA ASP A 121 20.94 -2.14 14.66
C ASP A 121 22.29 -2.86 14.64
N ARG A 122 22.25 -4.19 14.63
CA ARG A 122 23.45 -5.01 14.62
C ARG A 122 24.32 -4.65 13.42
N GLU A 123 25.59 -4.40 13.68
CA GLU A 123 26.53 -4.00 12.62
C GLU A 123 26.02 -2.85 11.74
N SER A 124 25.19 -1.96 12.28
CA SER A 124 24.62 -0.79 11.60
C SER A 124 23.74 -1.11 10.38
N ILE A 125 23.11 -2.29 10.31
CA ILE A 125 22.23 -2.64 9.17
C ILE A 125 20.98 -1.75 9.10
N GLN A 126 20.48 -1.28 10.24
CA GLN A 126 19.36 -0.34 10.28
C GLN A 126 19.79 1.05 9.79
N GLU A 127 20.99 1.51 10.22
CA GLU A 127 21.56 2.79 9.76
C GLU A 127 21.75 2.82 8.24
N GLU A 128 22.15 1.70 7.64
CA GLU A 128 22.26 1.57 6.18
C GLU A 128 20.90 1.80 5.50
N LEU A 129 19.80 1.24 6.02
CA LEU A 129 18.48 1.45 5.47
C LEU A 129 17.98 2.88 5.70
N VAL A 130 18.25 3.45 6.87
CA VAL A 130 17.96 4.86 7.18
C VAL A 130 18.66 5.80 6.19
N SER A 131 19.94 5.50 5.85
CA SER A 131 20.69 6.29 4.87
C SER A 131 20.08 6.20 3.45
N VAL A 132 19.51 5.05 3.09
CA VAL A 132 18.78 4.88 1.81
C VAL A 132 17.56 5.80 1.77
N TRP A 133 16.79 5.86 2.86
CA TRP A 133 15.63 6.76 2.93
C TRP A 133 16.02 8.21 2.76
N GLY A 134 17.09 8.66 3.42
CA GLY A 134 17.60 10.03 3.23
C GLY A 134 17.97 10.32 1.77
N ARG A 135 18.60 9.36 1.09
CA ARG A 135 18.94 9.48 -0.33
C ARG A 135 17.70 9.49 -1.23
N LEU A 136 16.77 8.56 -1.06
CA LEU A 136 15.53 8.50 -1.85
C LEU A 136 14.71 9.76 -1.66
N ALA A 137 14.54 10.22 -0.41
CA ALA A 137 13.81 11.45 -0.13
C ALA A 137 14.44 12.67 -0.81
N ASN A 138 15.77 12.75 -0.87
CA ASN A 138 16.45 13.83 -1.60
C ASN A 138 16.17 13.77 -3.11
N GLU A 139 16.20 12.58 -3.70
CA GLU A 139 16.00 12.37 -5.14
C GLU A 139 14.57 12.67 -5.61
N PHE A 140 13.58 12.46 -4.73
CA PHE A 140 12.16 12.62 -5.05
C PHE A 140 11.51 13.82 -4.38
N ALA A 141 12.23 14.61 -3.57
CA ALA A 141 11.73 15.68 -2.75
C ALA A 141 10.85 16.73 -3.46
N ALA A 142 11.13 17.03 -4.72
CA ALA A 142 10.39 18.01 -5.52
C ALA A 142 9.49 17.37 -6.58
N ASN A 143 9.32 16.04 -6.57
CA ASN A 143 8.54 15.33 -7.58
C ASN A 143 7.06 15.22 -7.17
N PRO A 144 6.13 15.96 -7.83
CA PRO A 144 4.71 15.96 -7.44
C PRO A 144 3.98 14.65 -7.75
N THR A 145 4.60 13.72 -8.47
CA THR A 145 4.04 12.39 -8.70
C THR A 145 4.18 11.51 -7.46
N VAL A 146 5.25 11.70 -6.66
CA VAL A 146 5.44 10.99 -5.40
C VAL A 146 4.57 11.66 -4.34
N VAL A 147 3.73 10.91 -3.66
CA VAL A 147 2.84 11.39 -2.60
C VAL A 147 3.30 10.96 -1.21
N GLY A 148 4.29 10.09 -1.11
CA GLY A 148 4.86 9.71 0.18
C GLY A 148 5.78 8.50 0.12
N TYR A 149 6.22 8.10 1.30
CA TYR A 149 7.20 7.04 1.53
C TYR A 149 6.64 6.01 2.51
N ASP A 150 6.59 4.74 2.12
CA ASP A 150 6.27 3.63 3.00
C ASP A 150 7.56 2.99 3.50
N LEU A 151 7.78 3.04 4.82
CA LEU A 151 9.11 2.87 5.39
C LEU A 151 9.64 1.44 5.36
N LEU A 152 8.76 0.46 5.47
CA LEU A 152 9.14 -0.94 5.46
C LEU A 152 7.91 -1.83 5.34
N ASN A 153 7.79 -2.54 4.21
CA ASN A 153 6.73 -3.51 3.99
C ASN A 153 6.72 -4.60 5.07
N GLU A 154 5.57 -4.83 5.66
CA GLU A 154 5.24 -5.97 6.54
C GLU A 154 6.35 -6.37 7.53
N PRO A 155 6.80 -5.45 8.41
CA PRO A 155 7.86 -5.75 9.35
C PRO A 155 7.45 -6.90 10.29
N ALA A 156 8.31 -7.92 10.45
CA ALA A 156 8.04 -8.99 11.40
C ALA A 156 8.18 -8.50 12.84
N PHE A 157 7.43 -9.11 13.78
CA PHE A 157 7.48 -8.76 15.21
C PHE A 157 8.76 -9.19 15.91
N ALA A 158 9.62 -9.99 15.23
CA ALA A 158 10.90 -10.51 15.72
C ALA A 158 10.77 -11.39 16.98
N GLU A 159 11.88 -11.61 17.72
CA GLU A 159 11.91 -12.60 18.81
C GLU A 159 11.48 -12.03 20.17
N GLN A 160 11.46 -10.73 20.34
CA GLN A 160 11.27 -10.06 21.65
C GLN A 160 10.07 -9.11 21.64
N ALA A 161 8.95 -9.49 20.99
CA ALA A 161 7.71 -8.75 21.15
C ALA A 161 7.32 -8.70 22.64
N PRO A 162 6.83 -7.57 23.15
CA PRO A 162 6.48 -6.32 22.47
C PRO A 162 7.62 -5.32 22.28
N LEU A 163 8.84 -5.63 22.75
CA LEU A 163 9.97 -4.71 22.67
C LEU A 163 10.32 -4.40 21.21
N THR A 164 10.42 -5.45 20.37
CA THR A 164 10.84 -5.32 18.97
C THR A 164 9.75 -4.69 18.11
N SER A 165 8.52 -5.20 18.13
CA SER A 165 7.41 -4.72 17.31
C SER A 165 6.84 -3.37 17.75
N GLY A 166 6.89 -3.05 19.04
CA GLY A 166 6.45 -1.76 19.54
C GLY A 166 7.59 -0.74 19.59
N MET A 167 8.44 -0.82 20.62
CA MET A 167 9.43 0.21 20.91
C MET A 167 10.54 0.33 19.87
N LEU A 168 11.13 -0.79 19.42
CA LEU A 168 12.27 -0.75 18.51
C LEU A 168 11.85 -0.47 17.06
N LEU A 169 10.70 -0.94 16.62
CA LEU A 169 10.10 -0.54 15.34
C LEU A 169 9.83 0.96 15.33
N GLY A 170 9.21 1.51 16.39
CA GLY A 170 8.98 2.95 16.52
C GLY A 170 10.28 3.77 16.48
N ARG A 171 11.37 3.25 17.07
CA ARG A 171 12.68 3.90 17.00
C ARG A 171 13.25 3.89 15.56
N TYR A 172 13.07 2.80 14.83
CA TYR A 172 13.44 2.75 13.41
C TYR A 172 12.64 3.78 12.61
N HIS A 173 11.32 3.81 12.78
CA HIS A 173 10.45 4.78 12.10
C HIS A 173 10.90 6.21 12.38
N ALA A 174 11.17 6.58 13.63
CA ALA A 174 11.65 7.92 13.99
C ALA A 174 12.94 8.28 13.25
N ARG A 175 13.93 7.39 13.24
CA ARG A 175 15.22 7.61 12.54
C ARG A 175 15.04 7.74 11.03
N ALA A 176 14.20 6.92 10.42
CA ALA A 176 13.90 6.99 9.00
C ALA A 176 13.19 8.31 8.63
N ILE A 177 12.22 8.73 9.43
CA ILE A 177 11.55 10.03 9.25
C ILE A 177 12.55 11.17 9.33
N GLU A 178 13.43 11.20 10.32
CA GLU A 178 14.48 12.22 10.44
C GLU A 178 15.38 12.29 9.20
N ALA A 179 15.80 11.13 8.69
CA ALA A 179 16.62 11.05 7.48
C ALA A 179 15.86 11.54 6.23
N ILE A 180 14.59 11.19 6.10
CA ILE A 180 13.70 11.67 5.03
C ILE A 180 13.60 13.19 5.08
N ARG A 181 13.29 13.77 6.24
CA ARG A 181 13.17 15.23 6.39
C ARG A 181 14.48 15.96 6.06
N ALA A 182 15.62 15.40 6.47
CA ALA A 182 16.92 15.93 6.10
C ALA A 182 17.16 15.86 4.57
N GLY A 183 16.79 14.75 3.93
CA GLY A 183 16.87 14.57 2.47
C GLY A 183 16.00 15.57 1.72
N GLU A 184 14.75 15.73 2.11
CA GLU A 184 13.80 16.67 1.52
C GLU A 184 14.30 18.14 1.64
N GLN A 185 14.79 18.53 2.81
CA GLN A 185 15.30 19.88 3.06
C GLN A 185 16.58 20.20 2.26
N ALA A 186 17.40 19.20 2.00
CA ALA A 186 18.63 19.38 1.24
C ALA A 186 18.39 19.51 -0.28
N ALA A 187 17.22 19.11 -0.77
CA ALA A 187 16.89 19.15 -2.20
C ALA A 187 16.30 20.50 -2.62
N PRO A 188 16.76 21.09 -3.72
CA PRO A 188 16.16 22.33 -4.26
C PRO A 188 14.69 22.13 -4.62
N GLY A 189 13.80 22.94 -4.04
CA GLY A 189 12.37 22.87 -4.27
C GLY A 189 11.67 21.70 -3.58
N GLY A 190 12.37 21.00 -2.68
CA GLY A 190 11.81 19.94 -1.89
C GLY A 190 10.69 20.39 -0.95
N TYR A 191 9.73 19.53 -0.71
CA TYR A 191 8.64 19.74 0.22
C TYR A 191 8.41 18.50 1.08
N THR A 192 7.66 18.64 2.17
CA THR A 192 7.40 17.55 3.12
C THR A 192 6.33 16.60 2.58
N HIS A 193 6.68 15.33 2.43
CA HIS A 193 5.76 14.26 2.03
C HIS A 193 5.19 13.53 3.26
N PRO A 194 3.97 13.00 3.19
CA PRO A 194 3.49 11.99 4.13
C PRO A 194 4.41 10.78 4.21
N VAL A 195 4.57 10.24 5.41
CA VAL A 195 5.29 8.98 5.65
C VAL A 195 4.30 7.94 6.12
N PHE A 196 4.25 6.82 5.42
CA PHE A 196 3.36 5.70 5.70
C PHE A 196 4.07 4.72 6.61
N LEU A 197 3.39 4.32 7.68
CA LEU A 197 3.95 3.49 8.74
C LEU A 197 3.15 2.23 8.90
N GLU A 198 3.77 1.11 8.58
CA GLU A 198 3.17 -0.19 8.81
C GLU A 198 3.40 -0.68 10.25
N PRO A 199 2.40 -1.28 10.89
CA PRO A 199 2.61 -2.09 12.08
C PRO A 199 3.29 -3.40 11.72
N SER A 200 3.58 -4.24 12.72
CA SER A 200 4.04 -5.59 12.41
C SER A 200 3.00 -6.36 11.60
N ILE A 201 3.46 -7.27 10.74
CA ILE A 201 2.59 -8.16 9.96
C ILE A 201 1.61 -8.95 10.85
N TRP A 202 1.98 -9.22 12.10
CA TRP A 202 1.12 -9.87 13.07
C TRP A 202 -0.06 -8.98 13.50
N TRP A 203 0.20 -7.70 13.71
CA TRP A 203 -0.86 -6.73 13.97
C TRP A 203 -1.80 -6.60 12.76
N SER A 204 -1.24 -6.48 11.58
CA SER A 204 -2.00 -6.41 10.32
C SER A 204 -2.94 -7.61 10.13
N GLY A 205 -2.48 -8.81 10.52
CA GLY A 205 -3.31 -10.02 10.44
C GLY A 205 -4.39 -10.15 11.50
N PHE A 206 -4.11 -9.70 12.73
CA PHE A 206 -4.95 -10.03 13.90
C PHE A 206 -5.30 -8.86 14.82
N GLY A 207 -4.67 -7.69 14.65
CA GLY A 207 -4.90 -6.51 15.49
C GLY A 207 -4.43 -6.66 16.94
N VAL A 208 -3.48 -7.53 17.24
CA VAL A 208 -3.12 -7.91 18.62
C VAL A 208 -1.66 -7.72 19.01
N ASP A 209 -0.82 -7.22 18.13
CA ASP A 209 0.58 -6.91 18.48
C ASP A 209 0.72 -5.46 18.94
N PRO A 210 1.65 -5.14 19.85
CA PRO A 210 1.88 -3.77 20.27
C PRO A 210 2.35 -2.87 19.13
N LEU A 211 1.75 -1.71 19.04
CA LEU A 211 2.16 -0.63 18.14
C LEU A 211 3.29 0.20 18.76
N PRO A 212 4.08 0.91 17.94
CA PRO A 212 4.92 1.97 18.44
C PRO A 212 4.16 2.92 19.36
N PRO A 213 4.76 3.35 20.49
CA PRO A 213 4.05 4.18 21.46
C PRO A 213 3.69 5.53 20.87
N HIS A 214 2.54 6.09 21.25
CA HIS A 214 2.18 7.46 20.88
C HIS A 214 3.34 8.42 21.21
N GLY A 215 3.67 9.32 20.28
CA GLY A 215 4.77 10.27 20.43
C GLY A 215 6.16 9.68 20.18
N PHE A 216 6.28 8.51 19.54
CA PHE A 216 7.57 7.99 19.09
C PHE A 216 8.27 8.93 18.08
N THR A 217 7.53 9.78 17.43
CA THR A 217 8.00 10.88 16.58
C THR A 217 7.19 12.15 16.87
N SER A 218 7.79 13.31 16.61
CA SER A 218 7.12 14.62 16.62
C SER A 218 6.66 15.05 15.23
N ASP A 219 6.92 14.25 14.21
CA ASP A 219 6.48 14.54 12.84
C ASP A 219 4.96 14.38 12.72
N SER A 220 4.30 15.39 12.15
CA SER A 220 2.85 15.41 11.98
C SER A 220 2.39 14.84 10.63
N GLN A 221 3.32 14.56 9.71
CA GLN A 221 3.01 14.03 8.38
C GLN A 221 3.16 12.51 8.34
N VAL A 222 2.54 11.83 9.30
CA VAL A 222 2.53 10.37 9.39
C VAL A 222 1.15 9.81 9.10
N VAL A 223 1.10 8.69 8.40
CA VAL A 223 -0.11 7.96 8.04
C VAL A 223 0.01 6.54 8.56
N PHE A 224 -0.98 6.05 9.29
CA PHE A 224 -1.04 4.65 9.70
C PHE A 224 -1.47 3.78 8.52
N SER A 225 -0.65 2.81 8.14
CA SER A 225 -0.76 2.08 6.87
C SER A 225 -0.72 0.56 7.05
N PRO A 226 -1.68 -0.07 7.75
CA PRO A 226 -1.68 -1.52 7.89
C PRO A 226 -2.08 -2.23 6.60
N HIS A 227 -1.65 -3.49 6.45
CA HIS A 227 -2.10 -4.40 5.42
C HIS A 227 -3.26 -5.26 5.93
N LEU A 228 -4.41 -5.25 5.26
CA LEU A 228 -5.61 -5.92 5.73
C LEU A 228 -6.07 -7.01 4.76
N TYR A 229 -5.57 -8.22 4.96
CA TYR A 229 -5.95 -9.41 4.19
C TYR A 229 -6.98 -10.30 4.90
N ASN A 230 -7.75 -9.72 5.80
CA ASN A 230 -8.75 -10.45 6.57
C ASN A 230 -9.68 -11.26 5.66
N GLU A 231 -10.00 -12.48 6.08
CA GLU A 231 -10.80 -13.45 5.33
C GLU A 231 -10.17 -13.91 3.99
N SER A 232 -8.91 -13.62 3.72
CA SER A 232 -8.24 -13.95 2.46
C SER A 232 -7.01 -14.84 2.66
N ILE A 233 -5.87 -14.29 3.05
CA ILE A 233 -4.60 -15.04 3.21
C ILE A 233 -4.02 -14.99 4.62
N THR A 234 -4.77 -14.52 5.59
CA THR A 234 -4.37 -14.55 6.99
C THR A 234 -4.22 -16.00 7.49
N MET A 235 -3.35 -16.19 8.49
CA MET A 235 -2.99 -17.52 8.97
C MET A 235 -4.19 -18.33 9.49
N ASP A 236 -5.20 -17.68 10.06
CA ASP A 236 -6.44 -18.30 10.52
C ASP A 236 -7.25 -18.93 9.38
N GLN A 237 -7.17 -18.36 8.17
CA GLN A 237 -7.81 -18.95 6.98
C GLN A 237 -7.20 -20.31 6.61
N SER A 238 -5.90 -20.49 6.85
CA SER A 238 -5.26 -21.79 6.65
C SER A 238 -5.78 -22.87 7.63
N LEU A 239 -6.38 -22.45 8.73
CA LEU A 239 -7.02 -23.29 9.74
C LEU A 239 -8.53 -23.44 9.51
N GLY A 240 -9.08 -22.79 8.48
CA GLY A 240 -10.52 -22.82 8.15
C GLY A 240 -11.39 -22.03 9.12
N ILE A 241 -10.82 -21.03 9.79
CA ILE A 241 -11.55 -20.16 10.73
C ILE A 241 -11.32 -18.69 10.36
N THR A 242 -12.21 -17.80 10.82
CA THR A 242 -12.04 -16.36 10.73
C THR A 242 -12.04 -15.78 12.13
N THR A 243 -10.91 -15.24 12.57
CA THR A 243 -10.74 -14.60 13.88
C THR A 243 -11.06 -13.11 13.83
N VAL A 244 -10.68 -12.47 12.74
CA VAL A 244 -10.95 -11.06 12.47
C VAL A 244 -11.49 -10.95 11.04
N GLY A 245 -12.75 -10.55 10.89
CA GLY A 245 -13.37 -10.28 9.60
C GLY A 245 -12.97 -8.93 9.04
N ILE A 246 -13.33 -8.65 7.78
CA ILE A 246 -12.98 -7.44 7.02
C ILE A 246 -13.36 -6.17 7.81
N GLU A 247 -14.63 -6.01 8.16
CA GLU A 247 -15.13 -4.82 8.84
C GLU A 247 -14.48 -4.63 10.22
N ARG A 248 -14.19 -5.72 10.90
CA ARG A 248 -13.50 -5.69 12.20
C ARG A 248 -12.05 -5.26 12.04
N GLY A 249 -11.36 -5.73 11.02
CA GLY A 249 -9.97 -5.32 10.68
C GLY A 249 -9.90 -3.83 10.44
N TYR A 250 -10.76 -3.29 9.60
CA TYR A 250 -10.85 -1.85 9.33
C TYR A 250 -11.21 -1.04 10.58
N ALA A 251 -12.16 -1.50 11.40
CA ALA A 251 -12.51 -0.82 12.65
C ALA A 251 -11.35 -0.78 13.66
N LEU A 252 -10.54 -1.84 13.73
CA LEU A 252 -9.32 -1.85 14.56
C LEU A 252 -8.28 -0.89 13.99
N ALA A 253 -8.10 -0.85 12.68
CA ALA A 253 -7.18 0.07 12.01
C ALA A 253 -7.57 1.54 12.20
N ALA A 254 -8.84 1.86 12.01
CA ALA A 254 -9.37 3.21 12.23
C ALA A 254 -9.18 3.67 13.68
N ARG A 255 -9.39 2.78 14.65
CA ARG A 255 -9.14 3.08 16.07
C ARG A 255 -7.65 3.33 16.36
N ALA A 256 -6.77 2.47 15.84
CA ALA A 256 -5.32 2.63 16.02
C ALA A 256 -4.80 3.93 15.40
N ALA A 257 -5.26 4.28 14.21
CA ALA A 257 -4.95 5.55 13.56
C ALA A 257 -5.42 6.74 14.41
N ALA A 258 -6.66 6.69 14.94
CA ALA A 258 -7.19 7.72 15.81
C ALA A 258 -6.40 7.85 17.13
N ASP A 259 -5.99 6.72 17.74
CA ASP A 259 -5.15 6.71 18.94
C ASP A 259 -3.76 7.34 18.67
N TRP A 260 -3.24 7.25 17.44
CA TRP A 260 -2.02 7.93 17.02
C TRP A 260 -2.24 9.39 16.59
N GLY A 261 -3.49 9.80 16.37
CA GLY A 261 -3.82 11.10 15.79
C GLY A 261 -3.38 11.21 14.33
N SER A 262 -3.33 10.09 13.60
CA SER A 262 -2.92 10.02 12.21
C SER A 262 -4.08 9.63 11.29
N PRO A 263 -4.03 10.01 9.99
CA PRO A 263 -4.90 9.42 8.99
C PRO A 263 -4.67 7.91 8.86
N LEU A 264 -5.71 7.19 8.41
CA LEU A 264 -5.64 5.79 8.00
C LEU A 264 -5.57 5.69 6.49
N TRP A 265 -4.66 4.85 6.00
CA TRP A 265 -4.64 4.37 4.63
C TRP A 265 -4.25 2.89 4.63
N VAL A 266 -5.04 2.03 4.00
CA VAL A 266 -4.73 0.59 3.97
C VAL A 266 -3.71 0.33 2.88
N GLY A 267 -2.46 0.05 3.27
CA GLY A 267 -1.30 -0.08 2.39
C GLY A 267 -1.43 -1.23 1.40
N GLU A 268 -1.99 -2.35 1.84
CA GLU A 268 -2.34 -3.47 0.98
C GLU A 268 -3.62 -4.17 1.46
N TRP A 269 -4.39 -4.64 0.50
CA TRP A 269 -5.43 -5.64 0.69
C TRP A 269 -5.63 -6.41 -0.62
N GLY A 270 -6.23 -7.60 -0.54
CA GLY A 270 -6.49 -8.39 -1.73
C GLY A 270 -7.22 -9.68 -1.41
N THR A 271 -7.73 -10.32 -2.45
CA THR A 271 -8.52 -11.54 -2.30
C THR A 271 -7.92 -12.68 -3.11
N PHE A 272 -7.82 -13.84 -2.46
CA PHE A 272 -7.26 -15.05 -3.02
C PHE A 272 -8.22 -16.21 -2.85
N GLY A 273 -8.12 -17.23 -3.69
CA GLY A 273 -8.92 -18.46 -3.59
C GLY A 273 -10.17 -18.45 -4.47
N ASP A 274 -11.34 -18.75 -3.90
CA ASP A 274 -12.58 -18.94 -4.66
C ASP A 274 -13.09 -17.62 -5.30
N PRO A 275 -13.34 -17.57 -6.62
CA PRO A 275 -13.75 -16.37 -7.32
C PRO A 275 -15.06 -15.74 -6.84
N LEU A 276 -16.05 -16.54 -6.45
CA LEU A 276 -17.34 -16.00 -5.99
C LEU A 276 -17.19 -15.37 -4.60
N ALA A 277 -16.48 -16.04 -3.70
CA ALA A 277 -16.15 -15.49 -2.39
C ALA A 277 -15.30 -14.22 -2.50
N ASN A 278 -14.35 -14.20 -3.44
CA ASN A 278 -13.53 -13.01 -3.70
C ASN A 278 -14.37 -11.82 -4.17
N ARG A 279 -15.36 -12.05 -5.04
CA ARG A 279 -16.27 -11.00 -5.49
C ARG A 279 -17.05 -10.38 -4.32
N GLU A 280 -17.57 -11.21 -3.42
CA GLU A 280 -18.29 -10.75 -2.23
C GLU A 280 -17.37 -9.96 -1.28
N ARG A 281 -16.16 -10.47 -1.02
CA ARG A 281 -15.16 -9.76 -0.22
C ARG A 281 -14.80 -8.40 -0.81
N ASN A 282 -14.59 -8.31 -2.13
CA ASN A 282 -14.27 -7.05 -2.80
C ASN A 282 -15.41 -6.02 -2.68
N VAL A 283 -16.67 -6.45 -2.70
CA VAL A 283 -17.82 -5.57 -2.42
C VAL A 283 -17.76 -5.03 -0.98
N ARG A 284 -17.49 -5.90 -0.01
CA ARG A 284 -17.40 -5.52 1.41
C ARG A 284 -16.21 -4.61 1.70
N PHE A 285 -15.05 -4.85 1.09
CA PHE A 285 -13.91 -3.94 1.17
C PHE A 285 -14.28 -2.54 0.69
N GLY A 286 -14.90 -2.44 -0.50
CA GLY A 286 -15.32 -1.14 -1.03
C GLY A 286 -16.35 -0.43 -0.15
N ALA A 287 -17.32 -1.15 0.41
CA ALA A 287 -18.32 -0.57 1.30
C ALA A 287 -17.71 -0.02 2.59
N VAL A 288 -16.80 -0.75 3.21
CA VAL A 288 -16.14 -0.31 4.45
C VAL A 288 -15.21 0.88 4.22
N GLU A 289 -14.57 0.97 3.06
CA GLU A 289 -13.77 2.13 2.67
C GLU A 289 -14.63 3.39 2.53
N ASP A 290 -15.80 3.27 1.91
CA ASP A 290 -16.76 4.37 1.80
C ASP A 290 -17.28 4.80 3.19
N ASP A 291 -17.65 3.85 4.05
CA ASP A 291 -18.16 4.12 5.40
C ASP A 291 -17.13 4.85 6.28
N LEU A 292 -15.86 4.51 6.13
CA LEU A 292 -14.77 5.09 6.92
C LEU A 292 -14.06 6.27 6.24
N LEU A 293 -14.39 6.56 4.98
CA LEU A 293 -13.74 7.58 4.14
C LEU A 293 -12.23 7.36 4.05
N VAL A 294 -11.80 6.13 3.90
CA VAL A 294 -10.38 5.75 3.81
C VAL A 294 -10.00 5.32 2.41
N GLY A 295 -8.75 5.57 2.05
CA GLY A 295 -8.14 5.06 0.83
C GLY A 295 -7.35 3.78 1.08
N SER A 296 -7.09 3.04 0.01
CA SER A 296 -6.33 1.78 0.09
C SER A 296 -5.57 1.44 -1.18
N ALA A 297 -4.75 0.39 -1.09
CA ALA A 297 -4.07 -0.23 -2.21
C ALA A 297 -4.48 -1.70 -2.37
N VAL A 298 -4.98 -2.07 -3.56
CA VAL A 298 -5.28 -3.48 -3.84
C VAL A 298 -4.02 -4.22 -4.31
N TRP A 299 -3.72 -5.36 -3.70
CA TRP A 299 -2.70 -6.30 -4.15
C TRP A 299 -3.33 -7.31 -5.11
N VAL A 300 -3.04 -7.39 -6.41
CA VAL A 300 -2.08 -6.56 -7.13
C VAL A 300 -2.56 -6.44 -8.59
N TRP A 301 -2.24 -5.32 -9.21
CA TRP A 301 -2.57 -5.14 -10.63
C TRP A 301 -1.95 -6.22 -11.50
N LYS A 302 -0.62 -6.37 -11.43
CA LYS A 302 0.11 -7.31 -12.27
C LYS A 302 1.47 -7.64 -11.65
N VAL A 303 1.84 -8.90 -11.63
CA VAL A 303 3.17 -9.37 -11.25
C VAL A 303 3.91 -9.85 -12.50
N GLY A 304 5.11 -9.34 -12.73
CA GLY A 304 5.94 -9.64 -13.89
C GLY A 304 6.60 -11.02 -13.83
N CYS A 305 7.16 -11.46 -14.96
CA CYS A 305 7.95 -12.69 -15.00
C CYS A 305 9.27 -12.54 -14.24
N GLY A 306 9.66 -13.55 -13.51
CA GLY A 306 10.85 -13.53 -12.65
C GLY A 306 10.62 -12.97 -11.25
N ASP A 307 9.43 -12.46 -11.02
CA ASP A 307 8.96 -12.06 -9.70
C ASP A 307 8.61 -13.30 -8.88
N PRO A 308 9.07 -13.43 -7.62
CA PRO A 308 8.75 -14.58 -6.77
C PRO A 308 7.25 -14.74 -6.49
N HIS A 309 6.45 -13.66 -6.63
CA HIS A 309 4.99 -13.74 -6.53
C HIS A 309 4.30 -14.26 -7.80
N ASN A 310 5.02 -14.38 -8.92
CA ASN A 310 4.44 -14.85 -10.16
C ASN A 310 4.51 -16.37 -10.29
N TYR A 311 3.74 -17.08 -9.48
CA TYR A 311 3.52 -18.50 -9.64
C TYR A 311 2.01 -18.86 -9.67
N PRO A 312 1.61 -20.00 -10.27
CA PRO A 312 0.20 -20.26 -10.60
C PRO A 312 -0.79 -20.06 -9.46
N ALA A 313 -0.46 -20.49 -8.25
CA ALA A 313 -1.34 -20.37 -7.08
C ALA A 313 -1.51 -18.89 -6.63
N LYS A 314 -0.48 -18.05 -6.80
CA LYS A 314 -0.52 -16.64 -6.41
C LYS A 314 -1.06 -15.72 -7.50
N GLN A 315 -0.96 -16.11 -8.76
CA GLN A 315 -1.62 -15.35 -9.84
C GLN A 315 -3.14 -15.24 -9.65
N ALA A 316 -3.70 -16.06 -8.76
CA ALA A 316 -5.10 -15.96 -8.38
C ALA A 316 -5.47 -14.57 -7.80
N GLY A 317 -4.56 -13.86 -7.16
CA GLY A 317 -4.77 -12.50 -6.65
C GLY A 317 -4.54 -11.37 -7.66
N ASN A 318 -3.90 -11.64 -8.80
CA ASN A 318 -3.56 -10.60 -9.76
C ASN A 318 -4.78 -10.18 -10.60
N ILE A 319 -5.02 -8.87 -10.71
CA ILE A 319 -6.06 -8.31 -11.61
C ILE A 319 -5.70 -8.62 -13.06
N ARG A 320 -4.43 -8.43 -13.43
CA ARG A 320 -3.85 -8.85 -14.72
C ARG A 320 -2.90 -10.01 -14.52
N ARG A 321 -3.11 -11.10 -15.23
CA ARG A 321 -2.24 -12.27 -15.18
C ARG A 321 -1.28 -12.31 -16.35
N VAL A 322 -0.08 -12.82 -16.12
CA VAL A 322 1.00 -12.91 -17.10
C VAL A 322 1.48 -14.35 -17.19
N ALA A 323 1.52 -14.88 -18.40
CA ALA A 323 2.17 -16.16 -18.69
C ALA A 323 3.66 -15.97 -18.87
N CYS A 324 4.46 -16.73 -18.17
CA CYS A 324 5.92 -16.71 -18.22
C CYS A 324 6.49 -17.95 -18.92
N PRO A 325 7.64 -17.85 -19.58
CA PRO A 325 8.59 -16.71 -19.57
C PRO A 325 8.29 -15.62 -20.62
N GLU A 326 7.32 -15.79 -21.49
CA GLU A 326 7.06 -14.90 -22.63
C GLU A 326 6.48 -13.53 -22.25
N ALA A 327 6.17 -13.32 -20.98
CA ALA A 327 5.49 -12.12 -20.45
C ALA A 327 4.17 -11.78 -21.18
N ARG A 328 3.48 -12.81 -21.71
CA ARG A 328 2.23 -12.62 -22.44
C ARG A 328 1.08 -12.39 -21.47
N GLU A 329 0.39 -11.28 -21.63
CA GLU A 329 -0.81 -11.00 -20.83
C GLU A 329 -1.92 -12.02 -21.11
N LEU A 330 -2.53 -12.50 -20.05
CA LEU A 330 -3.72 -13.35 -20.05
C LEU A 330 -4.96 -12.49 -19.83
N SER A 331 -6.15 -13.06 -20.03
CA SER A 331 -7.41 -12.34 -19.79
C SER A 331 -7.53 -11.81 -18.37
N THR A 332 -8.16 -10.66 -18.22
CA THR A 332 -8.53 -10.09 -16.92
C THR A 332 -9.53 -11.00 -16.19
N ARG A 333 -9.49 -11.04 -14.87
CA ARG A 333 -10.45 -11.77 -14.02
C ARG A 333 -11.72 -10.92 -13.84
N ASN A 334 -12.61 -10.91 -14.84
CA ASN A 334 -13.72 -9.95 -14.90
C ASN A 334 -14.70 -10.02 -13.72
N ALA A 335 -15.12 -11.22 -13.31
CA ALA A 335 -16.13 -11.38 -12.27
C ALA A 335 -15.69 -10.95 -10.87
N GLU A 336 -14.40 -11.12 -10.56
CA GLU A 336 -13.84 -10.77 -9.25
C GLU A 336 -13.46 -9.30 -9.15
N VAL A 337 -13.01 -8.70 -10.26
CA VAL A 337 -12.57 -7.31 -10.28
C VAL A 337 -13.69 -6.32 -10.57
N GLU A 338 -14.83 -6.79 -11.03
CA GLU A 338 -15.98 -5.91 -11.32
C GLU A 338 -16.37 -5.02 -10.14
N PRO A 339 -16.39 -5.49 -8.87
CA PRO A 339 -16.64 -4.62 -7.73
C PRO A 339 -15.59 -3.51 -7.53
N LEU A 340 -14.38 -3.67 -8.06
CA LEU A 340 -13.33 -2.65 -7.98
C LEU A 340 -13.57 -1.48 -8.92
N LYS A 341 -14.46 -1.65 -9.92
CA LYS A 341 -14.84 -0.60 -10.88
C LYS A 341 -15.96 0.30 -10.35
N ARG A 342 -16.12 0.40 -9.05
CA ARG A 342 -17.15 1.24 -8.44
C ARG A 342 -16.92 2.73 -8.72
N PRO A 343 -18.00 3.55 -8.73
CA PRO A 343 -17.84 4.99 -8.80
C PRO A 343 -17.32 5.56 -7.47
N TYR A 344 -16.62 6.70 -7.52
CA TYR A 344 -16.01 7.33 -6.35
C TYR A 344 -15.58 8.78 -6.61
N PRO A 345 -15.49 9.62 -5.57
CA PRO A 345 -14.87 10.93 -5.69
C PRO A 345 -13.35 10.82 -5.81
N ARG A 346 -12.80 11.31 -6.90
CA ARG A 346 -11.34 11.45 -7.11
C ARG A 346 -10.78 12.62 -6.32
N SER A 347 -11.59 13.68 -6.21
CA SER A 347 -11.37 14.83 -5.35
C SER A 347 -12.71 15.47 -5.01
N ALA A 348 -12.73 16.24 -3.93
CA ALA A 348 -13.91 17.01 -3.55
C ALA A 348 -13.50 18.28 -2.78
N PRO A 349 -14.23 19.39 -2.95
CA PRO A 349 -13.94 20.62 -2.23
C PRO A 349 -14.25 20.48 -0.73
N GLY A 350 -13.40 21.05 0.08
CA GLY A 350 -13.56 21.01 1.53
C GLY A 350 -13.31 19.63 2.12
N ARG A 351 -14.21 19.19 2.97
CA ARG A 351 -14.18 17.90 3.65
C ARG A 351 -15.32 17.01 3.16
N ILE A 352 -15.02 15.78 2.76
CA ILE A 352 -16.04 14.76 2.49
C ILE A 352 -16.60 14.29 3.84
N GLU A 353 -17.91 14.19 3.92
CA GLU A 353 -18.64 13.76 5.13
C GLU A 353 -19.27 12.37 4.97
N ALA A 354 -19.67 12.00 3.74
CA ALA A 354 -20.16 10.67 3.43
C ALA A 354 -19.96 10.31 1.96
N ILE A 355 -19.73 9.03 1.71
CA ILE A 355 -19.76 8.41 0.39
C ILE A 355 -20.68 7.21 0.47
N GLU A 356 -21.60 7.07 -0.47
CA GLU A 356 -22.42 5.88 -0.65
C GLU A 356 -22.31 5.44 -2.11
N SER A 357 -21.77 4.25 -2.36
CA SER A 357 -21.71 3.72 -3.73
C SER A 357 -22.37 2.35 -3.84
N GLU A 358 -23.22 2.18 -4.85
CA GLU A 358 -23.90 0.92 -5.16
C GLU A 358 -24.02 0.76 -6.68
N GLY A 359 -23.38 -0.25 -7.24
CA GLY A 359 -23.34 -0.44 -8.68
C GLY A 359 -22.68 0.76 -9.38
N ARG A 360 -23.45 1.49 -10.21
CA ARG A 360 -23.02 2.75 -10.85
C ARG A 360 -23.47 4.00 -10.10
N ARG A 361 -24.31 3.85 -9.10
CA ARG A 361 -24.77 4.97 -8.30
C ARG A 361 -23.72 5.36 -7.28
N VAL A 362 -23.52 6.67 -7.15
CA VAL A 362 -22.69 7.25 -6.08
C VAL A 362 -23.33 8.51 -5.55
N ARG A 363 -23.29 8.66 -4.23
CA ARG A 363 -23.62 9.89 -3.52
C ARG A 363 -22.39 10.35 -2.76
N VAL A 364 -22.08 11.62 -2.92
CA VAL A 364 -21.00 12.29 -2.19
C VAL A 364 -21.60 13.48 -1.46
N ASP A 365 -21.47 13.47 -0.13
CA ASP A 365 -21.78 14.60 0.72
C ASP A 365 -20.48 15.22 1.24
N GLY A 366 -20.45 16.53 1.34
CA GLY A 366 -19.29 17.24 1.89
C GLY A 366 -19.63 18.67 2.30
N THR A 367 -18.63 19.36 2.83
CA THR A 367 -18.76 20.76 3.23
C THR A 367 -17.48 21.53 3.00
N THR A 368 -17.61 22.77 2.58
CA THR A 368 -16.50 23.75 2.55
C THR A 368 -16.50 24.66 3.78
N GLU A 369 -17.50 24.54 4.65
CA GLU A 369 -17.65 25.40 5.83
C GLU A 369 -16.61 25.05 6.89
N GLY A 370 -15.87 26.05 7.35
CA GLY A 370 -14.86 25.89 8.37
C GLY A 370 -13.62 25.08 7.96
N VAL A 371 -13.44 24.79 6.67
CA VAL A 371 -12.33 24.00 6.16
C VAL A 371 -11.18 24.91 5.77
N GLY A 372 -10.03 24.73 6.46
CA GLY A 372 -8.76 25.36 6.10
C GLY A 372 -7.87 24.46 5.22
N PRO A 373 -6.73 24.95 4.76
CA PRO A 373 -5.82 24.19 3.88
C PRO A 373 -5.27 22.89 4.51
N VAL A 374 -5.32 22.78 5.82
CA VAL A 374 -4.88 21.57 6.56
C VAL A 374 -6.02 20.57 6.78
N ASP A 375 -7.29 20.99 6.57
CA ASP A 375 -8.47 20.19 6.84
C ASP A 375 -9.12 19.64 5.57
N GLY A 376 -8.72 20.13 4.40
CA GLY A 376 -9.31 19.71 3.11
C GLY A 376 -8.86 20.56 1.93
N ILE A 377 -9.47 20.30 0.78
CA ILE A 377 -9.18 21.00 -0.48
C ILE A 377 -9.93 22.34 -0.50
N THR A 378 -9.20 23.44 -0.53
CA THR A 378 -9.79 24.79 -0.53
C THR A 378 -10.29 25.28 -1.89
N ASP A 379 -9.92 24.61 -2.98
CA ASP A 379 -10.47 24.91 -4.32
C ASP A 379 -11.92 24.45 -4.42
N ALA A 380 -12.82 25.39 -4.50
CA ALA A 380 -14.26 25.11 -4.63
C ALA A 380 -14.61 24.31 -5.88
N CYS A 381 -13.80 24.39 -6.95
CA CYS A 381 -14.03 23.67 -8.22
C CYS A 381 -13.25 22.36 -8.33
N SER A 382 -12.85 21.78 -7.21
CA SER A 382 -12.12 20.50 -7.13
C SER A 382 -13.02 19.27 -7.11
N LEU A 383 -14.36 19.41 -7.24
CA LEU A 383 -15.22 18.23 -7.32
C LEU A 383 -14.96 17.47 -8.61
N ASP A 384 -14.57 16.20 -8.45
CA ASP A 384 -14.28 15.28 -9.54
C ASP A 384 -14.71 13.86 -9.13
N VAL A 385 -15.82 13.39 -9.68
CA VAL A 385 -16.36 12.06 -9.38
C VAL A 385 -16.23 11.18 -10.60
N TRP A 386 -15.57 10.02 -10.41
CA TRP A 386 -15.48 8.97 -11.41
C TRP A 386 -16.74 8.11 -11.42
N VAL A 387 -17.27 7.82 -12.61
CA VAL A 387 -18.36 6.86 -12.83
C VAL A 387 -17.95 5.92 -13.97
N PRO A 388 -17.75 4.61 -13.70
CA PRO A 388 -17.33 3.65 -14.71
C PRO A 388 -18.42 3.33 -15.73
N GLY A 389 -18.00 2.90 -16.94
CA GLY A 389 -18.88 2.40 -17.99
C GLY A 389 -19.19 3.38 -19.11
N ALA A 390 -19.66 2.85 -20.23
CA ALA A 390 -19.86 3.62 -21.47
C ALA A 390 -21.05 4.58 -21.42
N GLU A 391 -22.06 4.31 -20.59
CA GLU A 391 -23.24 5.16 -20.51
C GLU A 391 -22.96 6.43 -19.69
N GLN A 392 -23.38 7.56 -20.21
CA GLN A 392 -23.28 8.84 -19.50
C GLN A 392 -24.09 8.79 -18.20
N PRO A 393 -23.50 9.13 -17.04
CA PRO A 393 -24.22 9.16 -15.77
C PRO A 393 -25.28 10.24 -15.77
N GLN A 394 -26.32 10.04 -14.98
CA GLN A 394 -27.36 11.04 -14.77
C GLN A 394 -27.16 11.70 -13.39
N VAL A 395 -27.35 13.00 -13.33
CA VAL A 395 -27.45 13.72 -12.05
C VAL A 395 -28.84 13.48 -11.48
N ILE A 396 -28.90 12.72 -10.38
CA ILE A 396 -30.17 12.45 -9.67
C ILE A 396 -30.49 13.60 -8.72
N ASP A 397 -29.46 14.11 -8.03
CA ASP A 397 -29.61 15.20 -7.06
C ASP A 397 -28.32 16.01 -7.03
N SER A 398 -28.43 17.32 -6.89
CA SER A 398 -27.31 18.25 -6.76
C SER A 398 -27.74 19.41 -5.87
N ILE A 399 -27.10 19.52 -4.70
CA ILE A 399 -27.33 20.56 -3.71
C ILE A 399 -25.99 21.24 -3.43
N GLY A 400 -25.96 22.56 -3.51
CA GLY A 400 -24.73 23.31 -3.20
C GLY A 400 -23.55 23.03 -4.16
N VAL A 401 -23.89 22.58 -5.39
CA VAL A 401 -22.90 22.33 -6.46
C VAL A 401 -23.39 22.97 -7.75
N ASP A 402 -22.56 23.79 -8.35
CA ASP A 402 -22.79 24.43 -9.64
C ASP A 402 -21.78 23.96 -10.69
N GLU A 403 -21.98 24.37 -11.93
CA GLU A 403 -21.12 24.11 -13.08
C GLU A 403 -20.83 22.61 -13.33
N LEU A 404 -21.78 21.73 -13.02
CA LEU A 404 -21.63 20.31 -13.27
C LEU A 404 -21.41 20.02 -14.75
N ARG A 405 -20.29 19.37 -15.05
CA ARG A 405 -19.91 18.96 -16.40
C ARG A 405 -19.53 17.48 -16.41
N MET A 406 -19.96 16.78 -17.42
CA MET A 406 -19.63 15.38 -17.65
C MET A 406 -18.58 15.29 -18.74
N VAL A 407 -17.47 14.67 -18.43
CA VAL A 407 -16.33 14.49 -19.34
C VAL A 407 -16.16 13.01 -19.59
N GLU A 408 -16.35 12.59 -20.82
CA GLU A 408 -16.13 11.21 -21.23
C GLU A 408 -14.63 10.90 -21.20
N VAL A 409 -14.30 9.74 -20.65
CA VAL A 409 -12.96 9.16 -20.70
C VAL A 409 -13.04 7.89 -21.54
N PRO A 410 -12.57 7.93 -22.80
CA PRO A 410 -12.74 6.82 -23.73
C PRO A 410 -12.06 5.54 -23.27
N GLU A 411 -12.57 4.39 -23.74
CA GLU A 411 -11.95 3.09 -23.54
C GLU A 411 -10.48 3.10 -23.93
N GLY A 412 -9.63 2.50 -23.11
CA GLY A 412 -8.20 2.41 -23.32
C GLY A 412 -7.40 3.70 -23.07
N THR A 413 -8.06 4.81 -22.71
CA THR A 413 -7.37 6.08 -22.42
C THR A 413 -7.24 6.37 -20.93
N ALA A 414 -8.08 5.73 -20.09
CA ALA A 414 -7.99 5.83 -18.65
C ALA A 414 -7.09 4.73 -18.10
N PRO A 415 -6.00 5.04 -17.42
CA PRO A 415 -5.20 4.03 -16.73
C PRO A 415 -5.99 3.28 -15.66
N GLN A 416 -6.97 3.95 -15.07
CA GLN A 416 -7.78 3.47 -13.95
C GLN A 416 -8.81 2.42 -14.37
N ASP A 417 -9.40 2.60 -15.54
CA ASP A 417 -10.35 1.64 -16.10
C ASP A 417 -10.20 1.54 -17.62
N PRO A 418 -9.64 0.44 -18.11
CA PRO A 418 -9.53 0.23 -19.56
C PRO A 418 -10.88 0.19 -20.29
N SER A 419 -11.99 -0.01 -19.57
CA SER A 419 -13.34 0.04 -20.15
C SER A 419 -13.85 1.47 -20.38
N GLY A 420 -13.10 2.50 -19.94
CA GLY A 420 -13.54 3.89 -19.97
C GLY A 420 -14.60 4.23 -18.93
N GLY A 421 -15.06 5.45 -18.96
CA GLY A 421 -16.07 5.95 -18.03
C GLY A 421 -16.26 7.47 -18.14
N TRP A 422 -16.72 8.05 -17.07
CA TRP A 422 -17.06 9.47 -17.01
C TRP A 422 -16.46 10.14 -15.78
N ARG A 423 -15.98 11.34 -15.97
CA ARG A 423 -15.68 12.25 -14.87
C ARG A 423 -16.81 13.28 -14.76
N VAL A 424 -17.40 13.42 -13.59
CA VAL A 424 -18.36 14.48 -13.29
C VAL A 424 -17.65 15.50 -12.42
N ILE A 425 -17.41 16.67 -13.01
CA ILE A 425 -16.68 17.77 -12.38
C ILE A 425 -17.60 18.95 -12.09
N GLY A 426 -17.34 19.67 -11.01
CA GLY A 426 -18.17 20.80 -10.60
C GLY A 426 -17.54 21.66 -9.51
N CYS A 427 -18.26 22.69 -9.09
CA CYS A 427 -17.83 23.64 -8.07
C CYS A 427 -18.83 23.68 -6.91
N ALA A 428 -18.37 23.58 -5.67
CA ALA A 428 -19.21 23.86 -4.50
C ALA A 428 -19.49 25.34 -4.36
N THR A 429 -20.73 25.69 -4.03
CA THR A 429 -21.19 27.08 -3.89
C THR A 429 -20.93 27.70 -2.51
N GLY A 430 -20.37 26.91 -1.60
CA GLY A 430 -20.10 27.26 -0.20
C GLY A 430 -21.01 26.49 0.77
N GLY A 431 -20.48 26.16 1.93
CA GLY A 431 -21.20 25.35 2.93
C GLY A 431 -21.37 23.89 2.56
N PRO A 432 -22.40 23.21 3.11
CA PRO A 432 -22.70 21.82 2.78
C PRO A 432 -23.09 21.61 1.32
N TYR A 433 -22.66 20.51 0.73
CA TYR A 433 -23.03 20.14 -0.63
C TYR A 433 -23.31 18.63 -0.76
N ARG A 434 -24.04 18.27 -1.80
CA ARG A 434 -24.32 16.89 -2.19
C ARG A 434 -24.36 16.78 -3.71
N VAL A 435 -23.79 15.67 -4.22
CA VAL A 435 -24.04 15.21 -5.59
C VAL A 435 -24.41 13.74 -5.58
N THR A 436 -25.46 13.36 -6.29
CA THR A 436 -25.87 11.97 -6.49
C THR A 436 -25.94 11.68 -7.98
N LEU A 437 -25.23 10.64 -8.40
CA LEU A 437 -25.11 10.20 -9.79
C LEU A 437 -25.59 8.75 -9.92
N SER A 438 -25.99 8.34 -11.14
CA SER A 438 -26.38 6.95 -11.47
C SER A 438 -25.88 6.51 -12.82
#